data_e9e6f5e6af7e6be0575e43ab275c40f0
#
_entry.id   e9e6f5e6af7e6be0575e43ab275c40f0
#
_cell.length_a   1.000
_cell.length_b   1.000
_cell.length_c   1.000
_cell.angle_alpha   90.00
_cell.angle_beta   90.00
_cell.angle_gamma   90.00
#
_symmetry.space_group_name_H-M   'P 1'
#
loop_
_entity.id
_entity.type
_entity.pdbx_description
1 polymer ?
#
loop_
_entity_poly.entity_id
_entity_poly.type
_entity_poly.pdbx_seq_one_letter_code
_entity_poly.pdbx_strand_id
1 'polypeptide(L)'
;FQRCLSSASESGRFRVSSAPANEDGVTQWRRISIGGGAAMFVGIAMGRFSYTTMLPPLIQSEQLSELEAGYVGGLNLAAFFLGAFYAERLRNTFSIRRVLTAAVWLGLLALAASAVPWGFYWLAAWRALLGAIAGLIMVQSIAFSTAAAPAEKRPVAAGYVYAGVGLGVFLSGLFAPWMLQHGIVWAWSGFALAGLFAVLVAQWGWAVADILPNSDNKTPQSLPTHWPWRGLVAANFLFSFGIVPHTIYWVDFLVRDVGLGMEAAGWHWSIVGLSAFLGPLVTAAIAGRIGISPTLLIFFTLLGFGVIGPAFLAVAPVLWFSSVFYGGQPGLASIMAARAREMGSAADMPRMMRVTILANACGAAVGGLAFPYLFEVSGYGNLFLLGGAAMFLGAIVTLPRRVPRGEPH
;
A
#
# COMPACT_ATOMS: atom_id res chain seq x y z
N PHE A 1 -39.68 51.65 -2.09
CA PHE A 1 -39.24 50.79 -0.98
C PHE A 1 -39.24 49.30 -1.31
N GLN A 2 -39.56 48.94 -2.58
CA GLN A 2 -39.63 47.54 -3.05
C GLN A 2 -38.54 47.17 -4.10
N ARG A 3 -37.50 47.98 -4.29
CA ARG A 3 -36.42 47.74 -5.27
C ARG A 3 -35.01 47.53 -4.66
N CYS A 4 -34.88 47.39 -3.34
CA CYS A 4 -33.59 47.20 -2.67
C CYS A 4 -33.41 45.87 -1.93
N LEU A 5 -34.29 44.88 -2.13
CA LEU A 5 -34.19 43.58 -1.44
C LEU A 5 -34.01 42.36 -2.40
N SER A 6 -33.66 42.59 -3.68
CA SER A 6 -33.44 41.49 -4.65
C SER A 6 -32.00 41.25 -5.03
N SER A 7 -31.00 41.85 -4.34
CA SER A 7 -29.58 41.72 -4.70
C SER A 7 -28.70 41.00 -3.67
N ALA A 8 -29.30 40.27 -2.70
CA ALA A 8 -28.55 39.63 -1.60
C ALA A 8 -28.71 38.10 -1.52
N SER A 9 -29.12 37.40 -2.60
CA SER A 9 -29.25 35.92 -2.58
C SER A 9 -28.53 35.16 -3.70
N GLU A 10 -27.59 35.79 -4.38
CA GLU A 10 -26.77 35.14 -5.44
C GLU A 10 -25.30 35.05 -5.07
N SER A 11 -24.96 34.86 -3.83
CA SER A 11 -23.58 34.55 -3.43
C SER A 11 -23.47 33.10 -2.95
N GLY A 12 -22.95 32.22 -3.80
CA GLY A 12 -22.44 30.94 -3.32
C GLY A 12 -22.79 29.66 -4.09
N ARG A 13 -23.35 29.73 -5.28
CA ARG A 13 -23.33 28.57 -6.17
C ARG A 13 -22.03 28.62 -6.98
N PHE A 14 -20.97 27.95 -6.44
CA PHE A 14 -19.84 27.56 -7.28
C PHE A 14 -20.40 26.71 -8.43
N ARG A 15 -20.55 27.31 -9.59
CA ARG A 15 -20.64 26.56 -10.84
C ARG A 15 -19.34 25.80 -10.96
N VAL A 16 -19.38 24.47 -10.75
CA VAL A 16 -18.42 23.60 -11.40
C VAL A 16 -18.59 23.91 -12.88
N SER A 17 -17.68 24.68 -13.44
CA SER A 17 -17.60 24.92 -14.86
C SER A 17 -17.47 23.53 -15.49
N SER A 18 -18.55 23.05 -16.10
CA SER A 18 -18.54 21.99 -17.09
C SER A 18 -17.95 22.59 -18.36
N ALA A 19 -16.68 23.01 -18.27
CA ALA A 19 -15.90 23.24 -19.49
C ALA A 19 -15.92 21.91 -20.26
N PRO A 20 -16.16 21.93 -21.56
CA PRO A 20 -16.07 20.74 -22.40
C PRO A 20 -14.69 20.11 -22.11
N ALA A 21 -14.64 18.78 -22.04
CA ALA A 21 -13.39 18.03 -21.85
C ALA A 21 -12.48 18.34 -23.06
N ASN A 22 -11.78 19.47 -22.98
CA ASN A 22 -10.70 19.79 -23.90
C ASN A 22 -9.64 18.69 -23.74
N GLU A 23 -8.95 18.34 -24.79
CA GLU A 23 -7.83 17.40 -24.81
C GLU A 23 -6.84 17.68 -23.66
N ASP A 24 -6.70 18.95 -23.24
CA ASP A 24 -5.91 19.40 -22.10
C ASP A 24 -6.38 18.83 -20.76
N GLY A 25 -7.68 18.75 -20.50
CA GLY A 25 -8.22 18.21 -19.22
C GLY A 25 -8.03 16.69 -19.11
N VAL A 26 -8.12 15.95 -20.22
CA VAL A 26 -7.85 14.50 -20.25
C VAL A 26 -6.37 14.23 -19.98
N THR A 27 -5.49 15.06 -20.48
CA THR A 27 -4.05 14.97 -20.30
C THR A 27 -3.63 15.28 -18.86
N GLN A 28 -4.27 16.26 -18.21
CA GLN A 28 -3.92 16.73 -16.87
C GLN A 28 -4.11 15.68 -15.78
N TRP A 29 -5.30 15.05 -15.66
CA TRP A 29 -5.53 14.04 -14.62
C TRP A 29 -4.65 12.80 -14.79
N ARG A 30 -4.36 12.39 -16.04
CA ARG A 30 -3.43 11.28 -16.32
C ARG A 30 -2.03 11.60 -15.85
N ARG A 31 -1.53 12.80 -16.14
CA ARG A 31 -0.21 13.25 -15.67
C ARG A 31 -0.12 13.25 -14.15
N ILE A 32 -1.13 13.78 -13.45
CA ILE A 32 -1.20 13.77 -11.99
C ILE A 32 -1.20 12.32 -11.45
N SER A 33 -1.95 11.42 -12.09
CA SER A 33 -2.02 10.01 -11.68
C SER A 33 -0.71 9.26 -11.91
N ILE A 34 -0.01 9.53 -13.01
CA ILE A 34 1.34 9.01 -13.27
C ILE A 34 2.32 9.54 -12.21
N GLY A 35 2.25 10.83 -11.88
CA GLY A 35 3.03 11.41 -10.79
C GLY A 35 2.76 10.75 -9.44
N GLY A 36 1.48 10.46 -9.15
CA GLY A 36 1.08 9.68 -7.97
C GLY A 36 1.66 8.26 -7.95
N GLY A 37 1.67 7.58 -9.11
CA GLY A 37 2.30 6.27 -9.27
C GLY A 37 3.81 6.32 -9.06
N ALA A 38 4.48 7.33 -9.58
CA ALA A 38 5.90 7.56 -9.37
C ALA A 38 6.24 7.84 -7.89
N ALA A 39 5.37 8.57 -7.18
CA ALA A 39 5.52 8.75 -5.74
C ALA A 39 5.36 7.44 -4.96
N MET A 40 4.39 6.59 -5.34
CA MET A 40 4.20 5.26 -4.76
C MET A 40 5.39 4.34 -5.04
N PHE A 41 6.00 4.47 -6.22
CA PHE A 41 7.25 3.76 -6.55
C PHE A 41 8.36 4.13 -5.55
N VAL A 42 8.56 5.42 -5.26
CA VAL A 42 9.58 5.86 -4.29
C VAL A 42 9.23 5.40 -2.87
N GLY A 43 8.02 5.73 -2.39
CA GLY A 43 7.65 5.54 -0.99
C GLY A 43 7.40 4.09 -0.61
N ILE A 44 6.69 3.32 -1.47
CA ILE A 44 6.28 1.95 -1.14
C ILE A 44 7.19 0.93 -1.82
N ALA A 45 7.38 0.99 -3.13
CA ALA A 45 8.16 -0.05 -3.80
C ALA A 45 9.65 0.03 -3.38
N MET A 46 10.30 1.18 -3.57
CA MET A 46 11.70 1.34 -3.16
C MET A 46 11.82 1.54 -1.64
N GLY A 47 10.89 2.26 -1.03
CA GLY A 47 10.93 2.55 0.40
C GLY A 47 10.63 1.37 1.32
N ARG A 48 9.86 0.38 0.89
CA ARG A 48 9.49 -0.81 1.69
C ARG A 48 9.98 -2.10 1.04
N PHE A 49 9.51 -2.38 -0.18
CA PHE A 49 9.66 -3.68 -0.81
C PHE A 49 11.06 -3.98 -1.35
N SER A 50 11.88 -2.96 -1.67
CA SER A 50 13.29 -3.19 -1.98
C SER A 50 14.07 -3.77 -0.82
N TYR A 51 13.65 -3.50 0.43
CA TYR A 51 14.29 -4.03 1.62
C TYR A 51 14.20 -5.57 1.70
N THR A 52 13.09 -6.13 1.22
CA THR A 52 12.89 -7.59 1.23
C THR A 52 13.97 -8.31 0.41
N THR A 53 14.45 -7.72 -0.68
CA THR A 53 15.57 -8.27 -1.47
C THR A 53 16.93 -8.00 -0.84
N MET A 54 17.03 -7.04 0.06
CA MET A 54 18.28 -6.69 0.76
C MET A 54 18.47 -7.45 2.08
N LEU A 55 17.40 -8.07 2.60
CA LEU A 55 17.45 -8.76 3.89
C LEU A 55 18.49 -9.90 3.93
N PRO A 56 18.48 -10.88 2.99
CA PRO A 56 19.46 -11.96 3.01
C PRO A 56 20.91 -11.45 2.91
N PRO A 57 21.31 -10.57 1.99
CA PRO A 57 22.70 -10.11 1.91
C PRO A 57 23.15 -9.31 3.14
N LEU A 58 22.23 -8.54 3.79
CA LEU A 58 22.58 -7.81 5.02
C LEU A 58 22.89 -8.75 6.19
N ILE A 59 22.18 -9.87 6.29
CA ILE A 59 22.42 -10.90 7.31
C ILE A 59 23.67 -11.71 6.95
N GLN A 60 23.80 -12.18 5.71
CA GLN A 60 24.93 -13.00 5.26
C GLN A 60 26.28 -12.26 5.31
N SER A 61 26.27 -10.93 5.17
CA SER A 61 27.46 -10.09 5.31
C SER A 61 27.74 -9.64 6.74
N GLU A 62 26.98 -10.13 7.72
CA GLU A 62 27.10 -9.78 9.16
C GLU A 62 26.95 -8.27 9.45
N GLN A 63 26.36 -7.49 8.52
CA GLN A 63 26.05 -6.09 8.77
C GLN A 63 24.92 -5.91 9.77
N LEU A 64 23.99 -6.87 9.82
CA LEU A 64 22.89 -6.94 10.78
C LEU A 64 22.71 -8.38 11.25
N SER A 65 22.37 -8.56 12.51
CA SER A 65 21.82 -9.82 13.00
C SER A 65 20.43 -10.07 12.41
N GLU A 66 19.93 -11.29 12.51
CA GLU A 66 18.59 -11.67 12.03
C GLU A 66 17.49 -10.83 12.69
N LEU A 67 17.61 -10.62 14.00
CA LEU A 67 16.67 -9.82 14.78
C LEU A 67 16.70 -8.34 14.36
N GLU A 68 17.89 -7.76 14.25
CA GLU A 68 18.06 -6.37 13.80
C GLU A 68 17.50 -6.17 12.40
N ALA A 69 17.81 -7.07 11.46
CA ALA A 69 17.31 -7.03 10.11
C ALA A 69 15.78 -7.12 10.07
N GLY A 70 15.18 -7.99 10.87
CA GLY A 70 13.73 -8.06 11.04
C GLY A 70 13.15 -6.76 11.58
N TYR A 71 13.74 -6.17 12.61
CA TYR A 71 13.26 -4.90 13.18
C TYR A 71 13.43 -3.71 12.23
N VAL A 72 14.46 -3.65 11.41
CA VAL A 72 14.59 -2.60 10.38
C VAL A 72 13.39 -2.63 9.42
N GLY A 73 12.96 -3.81 8.97
CA GLY A 73 11.73 -3.99 8.18
C GLY A 73 10.47 -3.67 8.98
N GLY A 74 10.41 -4.12 10.22
CA GLY A 74 9.28 -3.91 11.12
C GLY A 74 9.06 -2.44 11.50
N LEU A 75 10.12 -1.70 11.76
CA LEU A 75 10.06 -0.24 12.04
C LEU A 75 9.55 0.55 10.84
N ASN A 76 9.89 0.14 9.62
CA ASN A 76 9.30 0.72 8.42
C ASN A 76 7.77 0.54 8.40
N LEU A 77 7.29 -0.67 8.73
CA LEU A 77 5.86 -0.98 8.80
C LEU A 77 5.17 -0.22 9.94
N ALA A 78 5.81 -0.11 11.11
CA ALA A 78 5.27 0.63 12.25
C ALA A 78 5.17 2.13 11.95
N ALA A 79 6.21 2.72 11.38
CA ALA A 79 6.23 4.13 11.02
C ALA A 79 5.24 4.48 9.88
N PHE A 80 4.89 3.54 9.03
CA PHE A 80 3.83 3.70 8.03
C PHE A 80 2.49 4.09 8.68
N PHE A 81 2.16 3.51 9.82
CA PHE A 81 0.97 3.91 10.59
C PHE A 81 1.02 5.40 10.94
N LEU A 82 2.16 5.90 11.41
CA LEU A 82 2.31 7.32 11.75
C LEU A 82 2.12 8.21 10.52
N GLY A 83 2.71 7.85 9.40
CA GLY A 83 2.55 8.58 8.14
C GLY A 83 1.10 8.65 7.66
N ALA A 84 0.40 7.52 7.68
CA ALA A 84 -1.02 7.45 7.32
C ALA A 84 -1.91 8.23 8.31
N PHE A 85 -1.60 8.17 9.61
CA PHE A 85 -2.34 8.88 10.66
C PHE A 85 -2.24 10.40 10.52
N TYR A 86 -1.04 10.93 10.29
CA TYR A 86 -0.80 12.37 10.17
C TYR A 86 -1.07 12.94 8.76
N ALA A 87 -1.32 12.10 7.76
CA ALA A 87 -1.50 12.53 6.37
C ALA A 87 -2.57 13.61 6.21
N GLU A 88 -3.74 13.46 6.86
CA GLU A 88 -4.82 14.44 6.78
C GLU A 88 -4.45 15.77 7.46
N ARG A 89 -3.80 15.72 8.64
CA ARG A 89 -3.37 16.93 9.35
C ARG A 89 -2.38 17.74 8.51
N LEU A 90 -1.42 17.06 7.88
CA LEU A 90 -0.46 17.73 6.98
C LEU A 90 -1.13 18.36 5.76
N ARG A 91 -2.11 17.68 5.16
CA ARG A 91 -2.90 18.23 4.05
C ARG A 91 -3.71 19.46 4.45
N ASN A 92 -4.24 19.49 5.67
CA ASN A 92 -5.01 20.62 6.18
C ASN A 92 -4.14 21.84 6.52
N THR A 93 -2.84 21.61 6.78
CA THR A 93 -1.88 22.66 7.11
C THR A 93 -1.14 23.18 5.88
N PHE A 94 -0.81 22.27 4.94
CA PHE A 94 -0.03 22.57 3.75
C PHE A 94 -0.74 22.12 2.49
N SER A 95 -0.42 22.70 1.32
CA SER A 95 -0.96 22.22 0.05
C SER A 95 -0.49 20.78 -0.23
N ILE A 96 -1.38 19.96 -0.79
CA ILE A 96 -1.11 18.54 -1.10
C ILE A 96 0.15 18.36 -1.98
N ARG A 97 0.35 19.26 -2.94
CA ARG A 97 1.53 19.28 -3.80
C ARG A 97 2.82 19.49 -3.01
N ARG A 98 2.84 20.45 -2.06
CA ARG A 98 4.04 20.69 -1.21
C ARG A 98 4.34 19.48 -0.34
N VAL A 99 3.32 18.88 0.25
CA VAL A 99 3.47 17.69 1.10
C VAL A 99 4.05 16.53 0.30
N LEU A 100 3.49 16.24 -0.88
CA LEU A 100 3.97 15.16 -1.74
C LEU A 100 5.38 15.44 -2.28
N THR A 101 5.66 16.68 -2.69
CA THR A 101 7.01 17.07 -3.14
C THR A 101 8.06 16.87 -2.04
N ALA A 102 7.79 17.35 -0.83
CA ALA A 102 8.71 17.14 0.30
C ALA A 102 8.85 15.64 0.63
N ALA A 103 7.75 14.88 0.61
CA ALA A 103 7.77 13.45 0.90
C ALA A 103 8.63 12.66 -0.08
N VAL A 104 8.53 12.89 -1.41
CA VAL A 104 9.32 12.14 -2.37
C VAL A 104 10.82 12.50 -2.33
N TRP A 105 11.17 13.77 -2.08
CA TRP A 105 12.56 14.17 -1.94
C TRP A 105 13.20 13.65 -0.64
N LEU A 106 12.46 13.69 0.49
CA LEU A 106 12.90 13.07 1.74
C LEU A 106 13.00 11.54 1.60
N GLY A 107 12.08 10.93 0.85
CA GLY A 107 12.13 9.50 0.54
C GLY A 107 13.37 9.13 -0.27
N LEU A 108 13.72 9.92 -1.28
CA LEU A 108 14.97 9.76 -2.05
C LEU A 108 16.20 9.90 -1.17
N LEU A 109 16.25 10.93 -0.32
CA LEU A 109 17.34 11.12 0.63
C LEU A 109 17.50 9.90 1.54
N ALA A 110 16.40 9.38 2.08
CA ALA A 110 16.42 8.23 2.96
C ALA A 110 16.84 6.93 2.23
N LEU A 111 16.48 6.76 0.94
CA LEU A 111 16.98 5.68 0.11
C LEU A 111 18.50 5.79 -0.10
N ALA A 112 18.98 6.97 -0.45
CA ALA A 112 20.42 7.21 -0.63
C ALA A 112 21.20 7.01 0.68
N ALA A 113 20.65 7.47 1.81
CA ALA A 113 21.25 7.28 3.13
C ALA A 113 21.31 5.80 3.56
N SER A 114 20.40 4.96 3.04
CA SER A 114 20.42 3.50 3.29
C SER A 114 21.65 2.80 2.68
N ALA A 115 22.32 3.44 1.71
CA ALA A 115 23.56 2.93 1.13
C ALA A 115 24.78 3.06 2.06
N VAL A 116 24.70 3.88 3.11
CA VAL A 116 25.79 4.12 4.05
C VAL A 116 25.79 3.02 5.14
N PRO A 117 26.88 2.22 5.28
CA PRO A 117 26.89 1.05 6.16
C PRO A 117 27.28 1.45 7.61
N TRP A 118 26.47 2.28 8.25
CA TRP A 118 26.71 2.73 9.63
C TRP A 118 25.93 1.92 10.68
N GLY A 119 25.55 0.67 10.33
CA GLY A 119 24.95 -0.29 11.24
C GLY A 119 23.47 -0.09 11.50
N PHE A 120 22.96 -0.85 12.47
CA PHE A 120 21.52 -0.98 12.76
C PHE A 120 20.80 0.34 12.98
N TYR A 121 21.26 1.17 13.91
CA TYR A 121 20.55 2.41 14.28
C TYR A 121 20.42 3.41 13.13
N TRP A 122 21.46 3.50 12.29
CA TRP A 122 21.41 4.34 11.09
C TRP A 122 20.38 3.83 10.09
N LEU A 123 20.47 2.58 9.74
CA LEU A 123 19.55 1.99 8.76
C LEU A 123 18.10 2.00 9.29
N ALA A 124 17.90 1.66 10.56
CA ALA A 124 16.58 1.66 11.21
C ALA A 124 15.92 3.05 11.20
N ALA A 125 16.68 4.12 11.48
CA ALA A 125 16.17 5.48 11.47
C ALA A 125 15.68 5.89 10.06
N TRP A 126 16.50 5.66 9.04
CA TRP A 126 16.12 5.99 7.66
C TRP A 126 14.98 5.11 7.14
N ARG A 127 14.95 3.84 7.50
CA ARG A 127 13.86 2.91 7.12
C ARG A 127 12.55 3.26 7.85
N ALA A 128 12.59 3.72 9.10
CA ALA A 128 11.42 4.25 9.79
C ALA A 128 10.92 5.53 9.10
N LEU A 129 11.81 6.47 8.74
CA LEU A 129 11.42 7.66 7.97
C LEU A 129 10.76 7.30 6.64
N LEU A 130 11.34 6.34 5.89
CA LEU A 130 10.74 5.82 4.64
C LEU A 130 9.36 5.22 4.88
N GLY A 131 9.16 4.52 5.99
CA GLY A 131 7.85 3.99 6.38
C GLY A 131 6.82 5.10 6.57
N ALA A 132 7.16 6.13 7.33
CA ALA A 132 6.28 7.29 7.54
C ALA A 132 5.96 8.01 6.22
N ILE A 133 6.98 8.21 5.37
CA ILE A 133 6.81 8.79 4.03
C ILE A 133 5.90 7.91 3.18
N ALA A 134 6.05 6.59 3.21
CA ALA A 134 5.21 5.65 2.46
C ALA A 134 3.73 5.75 2.86
N GLY A 135 3.43 5.83 4.16
CA GLY A 135 2.07 6.02 4.67
C GLY A 135 1.46 7.33 4.22
N LEU A 136 2.23 8.41 4.28
CA LEU A 136 1.83 9.73 3.82
C LEU A 136 1.56 9.74 2.31
N ILE A 137 2.49 9.23 1.50
CA ILE A 137 2.39 9.17 0.04
C ILE A 137 1.17 8.33 -0.36
N MET A 138 0.95 7.16 0.25
CA MET A 138 -0.17 6.29 -0.08
C MET A 138 -1.51 7.03 0.05
N VAL A 139 -1.75 7.69 1.18
CA VAL A 139 -3.00 8.42 1.43
C VAL A 139 -3.16 9.61 0.47
N GLN A 140 -2.11 10.40 0.32
CA GLN A 140 -2.18 11.65 -0.44
C GLN A 140 -2.18 11.45 -1.95
N SER A 141 -1.39 10.51 -2.49
CA SER A 141 -1.31 10.28 -3.94
C SER A 141 -2.64 9.75 -4.48
N ILE A 142 -3.30 8.83 -3.75
CA ILE A 142 -4.61 8.32 -4.14
C ILE A 142 -5.65 9.45 -4.10
N ALA A 143 -5.68 10.22 -3.00
CA ALA A 143 -6.62 11.32 -2.84
C ALA A 143 -6.44 12.38 -3.95
N PHE A 144 -5.19 12.76 -4.24
CA PHE A 144 -4.86 13.77 -5.24
C PHE A 144 -5.23 13.33 -6.66
N SER A 145 -4.85 12.12 -7.04
CA SER A 145 -5.10 11.58 -8.37
C SER A 145 -6.59 11.35 -8.64
N THR A 146 -7.33 10.83 -7.64
CA THR A 146 -8.77 10.61 -7.79
C THR A 146 -9.58 11.91 -7.76
N ALA A 147 -9.12 12.94 -7.03
CA ALA A 147 -9.76 14.25 -7.03
C ALA A 147 -9.58 14.99 -8.36
N ALA A 148 -8.42 14.82 -9.02
CA ALA A 148 -8.15 15.41 -10.32
C ALA A 148 -8.90 14.72 -11.48
N ALA A 149 -9.30 13.45 -11.31
CA ALA A 149 -9.95 12.66 -12.34
C ALA A 149 -11.47 12.86 -12.39
N PRO A 150 -12.11 12.89 -13.59
CA PRO A 150 -13.55 12.78 -13.74
C PRO A 150 -14.12 11.58 -12.97
N ALA A 151 -15.35 11.65 -12.51
CA ALA A 151 -15.95 10.65 -11.62
C ALA A 151 -15.85 9.22 -12.16
N GLU A 152 -16.12 9.02 -13.45
CA GLU A 152 -16.05 7.73 -14.15
C GLU A 152 -14.62 7.24 -14.39
N LYS A 153 -13.61 8.11 -14.28
CA LYS A 153 -12.19 7.79 -14.47
C LYS A 153 -11.41 7.62 -13.15
N ARG A 154 -12.04 7.90 -12.00
CA ARG A 154 -11.40 7.75 -10.67
C ARG A 154 -10.82 6.36 -10.40
N PRO A 155 -11.49 5.25 -10.79
CA PRO A 155 -10.89 3.93 -10.64
C PRO A 155 -9.62 3.75 -11.46
N VAL A 156 -9.59 4.31 -12.68
CA VAL A 156 -8.42 4.26 -13.56
C VAL A 156 -7.28 5.10 -12.97
N ALA A 157 -7.58 6.29 -12.44
CA ALA A 157 -6.60 7.14 -11.77
C ALA A 157 -5.95 6.43 -10.57
N ALA A 158 -6.74 5.76 -9.73
CA ALA A 158 -6.23 4.94 -8.64
C ALA A 158 -5.38 3.77 -9.16
N GLY A 159 -5.76 3.15 -10.28
CA GLY A 159 -4.98 2.11 -10.95
C GLY A 159 -3.58 2.58 -11.35
N TYR A 160 -3.43 3.77 -11.94
CA TYR A 160 -2.11 4.37 -12.24
C TYR A 160 -1.26 4.54 -10.98
N VAL A 161 -1.87 4.96 -9.87
CA VAL A 161 -1.16 5.15 -8.60
C VAL A 161 -0.63 3.82 -8.06
N TYR A 162 -1.45 2.77 -8.03
CA TYR A 162 -1.03 1.45 -7.57
C TYR A 162 -0.06 0.74 -8.53
N ALA A 163 -0.14 1.01 -9.82
CA ALA A 163 0.79 0.48 -10.82
C ALA A 163 2.25 0.80 -10.49
N GLY A 164 2.52 1.97 -9.89
CA GLY A 164 3.86 2.34 -9.43
C GLY A 164 4.44 1.39 -8.39
N VAL A 165 3.60 0.84 -7.51
CA VAL A 165 4.05 -0.17 -6.52
C VAL A 165 4.44 -1.47 -7.23
N GLY A 166 3.54 -2.01 -8.06
CA GLY A 166 3.79 -3.26 -8.79
C GLY A 166 5.03 -3.20 -9.66
N LEU A 167 5.18 -2.09 -10.42
CA LEU A 167 6.35 -1.86 -11.25
C LEU A 167 7.65 -1.83 -10.45
N GLY A 168 7.67 -1.13 -9.32
CA GLY A 168 8.87 -1.02 -8.52
C GLY A 168 9.25 -2.33 -7.81
N VAL A 169 8.27 -3.11 -7.35
CA VAL A 169 8.51 -4.46 -6.79
C VAL A 169 9.06 -5.38 -7.88
N PHE A 170 8.46 -5.35 -9.09
CA PHE A 170 8.95 -6.12 -10.24
C PHE A 170 10.41 -5.79 -10.57
N LEU A 171 10.72 -4.50 -10.71
CA LEU A 171 12.07 -4.07 -11.04
C LEU A 171 13.07 -4.35 -9.91
N SER A 172 12.67 -4.24 -8.63
CA SER A 172 13.55 -4.58 -7.51
C SER A 172 13.94 -6.05 -7.50
N GLY A 173 13.00 -6.96 -7.81
CA GLY A 173 13.29 -8.39 -7.95
C GLY A 173 14.21 -8.70 -9.11
N LEU A 174 13.98 -8.04 -10.26
CA LEU A 174 14.76 -8.28 -11.48
C LEU A 174 16.21 -7.77 -11.36
N PHE A 175 16.40 -6.56 -10.81
CA PHE A 175 17.70 -5.90 -10.81
C PHE A 175 18.52 -6.11 -9.53
N ALA A 176 17.88 -6.39 -8.37
CA ALA A 176 18.60 -6.61 -7.12
C ALA A 176 19.67 -7.69 -7.22
N PRO A 177 19.41 -8.89 -7.80
CA PRO A 177 20.45 -9.93 -7.89
C PRO A 177 21.68 -9.48 -8.67
N TRP A 178 21.48 -8.76 -9.78
CA TRP A 178 22.58 -8.23 -10.58
C TRP A 178 23.37 -7.15 -9.84
N MET A 179 22.69 -6.20 -9.19
CA MET A 179 23.36 -5.13 -8.43
C MET A 179 24.14 -5.71 -7.24
N LEU A 180 23.61 -6.72 -6.58
CA LEU A 180 24.23 -7.37 -5.43
C LEU A 180 25.54 -8.11 -5.76
N GLN A 181 25.75 -8.52 -7.02
CA GLN A 181 27.04 -9.07 -7.46
C GLN A 181 28.17 -8.04 -7.33
N HIS A 182 27.85 -6.75 -7.35
CA HIS A 182 28.79 -5.65 -7.17
C HIS A 182 28.84 -5.14 -5.70
N GLY A 183 27.95 -5.67 -4.85
CA GLY A 183 27.90 -5.37 -3.42
C GLY A 183 26.63 -4.62 -2.97
N ILE A 184 26.41 -4.63 -1.67
CA ILE A 184 25.20 -4.05 -1.01
C ILE A 184 25.05 -2.56 -1.29
N VAL A 185 26.15 -1.79 -1.27
CA VAL A 185 26.14 -0.35 -1.55
C VAL A 185 25.68 -0.06 -2.98
N TRP A 186 26.09 -0.91 -3.96
CA TRP A 186 25.64 -0.78 -5.33
C TRP A 186 24.14 -1.02 -5.48
N ALA A 187 23.59 -2.01 -4.76
CA ALA A 187 22.17 -2.29 -4.79
C ALA A 187 21.35 -1.13 -4.21
N TRP A 188 21.75 -0.58 -3.06
CA TRP A 188 21.11 0.61 -2.49
C TRP A 188 21.22 1.83 -3.40
N SER A 189 22.39 2.05 -4.00
CA SER A 189 22.62 3.17 -4.93
C SER A 189 21.76 3.04 -6.19
N GLY A 190 21.60 1.83 -6.70
CA GLY A 190 20.72 1.54 -7.82
C GLY A 190 19.24 1.82 -7.51
N PHE A 191 18.78 1.42 -6.32
CA PHE A 191 17.42 1.76 -5.86
C PHE A 191 17.24 3.27 -5.66
N ALA A 192 18.25 3.98 -5.15
CA ALA A 192 18.22 5.44 -5.04
C ALA A 192 18.18 6.12 -6.42
N LEU A 193 18.94 5.62 -7.39
CA LEU A 193 18.91 6.14 -8.77
C LEU A 193 17.56 5.92 -9.44
N ALA A 194 16.96 4.73 -9.30
CA ALA A 194 15.60 4.46 -9.75
C ALA A 194 14.58 5.37 -9.05
N GLY A 195 14.77 5.60 -7.74
CA GLY A 195 14.00 6.56 -6.96
C GLY A 195 14.13 7.99 -7.47
N LEU A 196 15.33 8.44 -7.84
CA LEU A 196 15.56 9.76 -8.42
C LEU A 196 14.77 9.95 -9.73
N PHE A 197 14.84 8.97 -10.62
CA PHE A 197 14.04 9.01 -11.85
C PHE A 197 12.54 9.12 -11.54
N ALA A 198 12.04 8.32 -10.60
CA ALA A 198 10.64 8.39 -10.19
C ALA A 198 10.27 9.72 -9.54
N VAL A 199 11.16 10.34 -8.74
CA VAL A 199 10.95 11.70 -8.20
C VAL A 199 10.80 12.72 -9.32
N LEU A 200 11.63 12.67 -10.35
CA LEU A 200 11.53 13.57 -11.51
C LEU A 200 10.21 13.37 -12.26
N VAL A 201 9.78 12.13 -12.47
CA VAL A 201 8.46 11.81 -13.06
C VAL A 201 7.32 12.32 -12.18
N ALA A 202 7.43 12.19 -10.86
CA ALA A 202 6.44 12.71 -9.91
C ALA A 202 6.32 14.24 -10.03
N GLN A 203 7.45 14.95 -10.02
CA GLN A 203 7.46 16.41 -10.16
C GLN A 203 6.85 16.87 -11.49
N TRP A 204 7.21 16.20 -12.60
CA TRP A 204 6.60 16.45 -13.90
C TRP A 204 5.07 16.20 -13.87
N GLY A 205 4.64 15.12 -13.20
CA GLY A 205 3.24 14.72 -13.13
C GLY A 205 2.35 15.78 -12.51
N TRP A 206 2.75 16.34 -11.37
CA TRP A 206 1.94 17.34 -10.66
C TRP A 206 2.39 18.81 -10.89
N ALA A 207 3.31 19.05 -11.85
CA ALA A 207 3.64 20.43 -12.25
C ALA A 207 2.44 21.18 -12.83
N VAL A 208 1.51 20.46 -13.45
CA VAL A 208 0.28 21.00 -14.08
C VAL A 208 -0.91 21.11 -13.12
N ALA A 209 -0.75 20.72 -11.86
CA ALA A 209 -1.83 20.75 -10.90
C ALA A 209 -2.00 22.16 -10.33
N ASP A 210 -3.10 22.79 -10.66
CA ASP A 210 -3.58 23.92 -9.90
C ASP A 210 -3.97 23.46 -8.49
N ILE A 211 -3.92 24.37 -7.52
CA ILE A 211 -4.24 24.07 -6.13
C ILE A 211 -5.70 23.62 -6.07
N LEU A 212 -5.92 22.31 -5.92
CA LEU A 212 -7.26 21.80 -5.67
C LEU A 212 -7.72 22.31 -4.30
N PRO A 213 -8.91 22.92 -4.20
CA PRO A 213 -9.42 23.39 -2.93
C PRO A 213 -9.53 22.21 -1.96
N ASN A 214 -9.16 22.43 -0.69
CA ASN A 214 -9.48 21.47 0.35
C ASN A 214 -11.00 21.28 0.37
N SER A 215 -11.47 20.06 0.17
CA SER A 215 -12.88 19.75 0.36
C SER A 215 -13.23 19.99 1.83
N ASP A 216 -14.04 21.01 2.10
CA ASP A 216 -14.60 21.27 3.42
C ASP A 216 -15.53 20.12 3.82
N ASN A 217 -14.96 19.06 4.41
CA ASN A 217 -15.74 18.00 5.03
C ASN A 217 -16.27 18.46 6.38
N LYS A 218 -17.35 19.22 6.34
CA LYS A 218 -18.02 19.79 7.52
C LYS A 218 -19.22 18.96 7.96
N THR A 219 -19.10 17.70 8.28
CA THR A 219 -20.06 17.12 9.23
C THR A 219 -19.50 15.84 9.85
N PRO A 220 -19.37 15.76 11.17
CA PRO A 220 -19.08 14.49 11.84
C PRO A 220 -20.34 13.61 11.78
N GLN A 221 -20.43 12.71 10.82
CA GLN A 221 -21.45 11.67 10.81
C GLN A 221 -20.95 10.44 11.57
N SER A 222 -21.83 9.71 12.21
CA SER A 222 -21.51 8.51 12.97
C SER A 222 -21.07 7.38 12.05
N LEU A 223 -20.01 6.65 12.41
CA LEU A 223 -19.61 5.44 11.68
C LEU A 223 -20.70 4.36 11.82
N PRO A 224 -20.89 3.51 10.80
CA PRO A 224 -21.74 2.35 10.93
C PRO A 224 -21.32 1.48 12.12
N THR A 225 -22.29 0.97 12.89
CA THR A 225 -22.03 0.13 14.05
C THR A 225 -22.36 -1.34 13.85
N HIS A 226 -22.98 -1.69 12.71
CA HIS A 226 -23.38 -3.06 12.39
C HIS A 226 -22.17 -3.98 12.18
N TRP A 227 -22.36 -5.28 12.42
CA TRP A 227 -21.30 -6.28 12.35
C TRP A 227 -20.55 -6.32 11.01
N PRO A 228 -21.20 -6.28 9.83
CA PRO A 228 -20.48 -6.32 8.56
C PRO A 228 -19.41 -5.23 8.43
N TRP A 229 -19.67 -4.04 8.97
CA TRP A 229 -18.66 -2.97 9.00
C TRP A 229 -17.51 -3.28 9.97
N ARG A 230 -17.81 -3.71 11.19
CA ARG A 230 -16.78 -4.08 12.18
C ARG A 230 -15.94 -5.25 11.67
N GLY A 231 -16.58 -6.24 11.02
CA GLY A 231 -15.91 -7.36 10.37
C GLY A 231 -14.95 -6.90 9.27
N LEU A 232 -15.34 -5.91 8.45
CA LEU A 232 -14.49 -5.36 7.41
C LEU A 232 -13.28 -4.60 7.98
N VAL A 233 -13.45 -3.85 9.07
CA VAL A 233 -12.36 -3.17 9.78
C VAL A 233 -11.38 -4.20 10.36
N ALA A 234 -11.88 -5.25 11.02
CA ALA A 234 -11.08 -6.35 11.53
C ALA A 234 -10.34 -7.10 10.40
N ALA A 235 -11.00 -7.32 9.27
CA ALA A 235 -10.39 -7.95 8.10
C ALA A 235 -9.23 -7.12 7.51
N ASN A 236 -9.33 -5.79 7.50
CA ASN A 236 -8.23 -4.92 7.07
C ASN A 236 -7.02 -5.03 8.01
N PHE A 237 -7.24 -5.13 9.32
CA PHE A 237 -6.17 -5.37 10.29
C PHE A 237 -5.52 -6.75 10.07
N LEU A 238 -6.33 -7.81 10.03
CA LEU A 238 -5.88 -9.20 9.87
C LEU A 238 -5.15 -9.42 8.55
N PHE A 239 -5.66 -8.82 7.48
CA PHE A 239 -5.02 -8.83 6.17
C PHE A 239 -3.59 -8.26 6.24
N SER A 240 -3.46 -7.05 6.78
CA SER A 240 -2.17 -6.38 6.81
C SER A 240 -1.19 -7.03 7.80
N PHE A 241 -1.67 -7.53 8.94
CA PHE A 241 -0.90 -8.33 9.87
C PHE A 241 -0.40 -9.62 9.20
N GLY A 242 -1.29 -10.35 8.54
CA GLY A 242 -0.98 -11.68 7.99
C GLY A 242 -0.04 -11.66 6.78
N ILE A 243 0.07 -10.54 6.04
CA ILE A 243 1.04 -10.43 4.94
C ILE A 243 2.46 -10.06 5.39
N VAL A 244 2.67 -9.66 6.64
CA VAL A 244 3.98 -9.19 7.13
C VAL A 244 5.09 -10.22 6.95
N PRO A 245 4.89 -11.54 7.22
CA PRO A 245 5.93 -12.55 6.99
C PRO A 245 6.50 -12.50 5.57
N HIS A 246 5.65 -12.43 4.56
CA HIS A 246 6.08 -12.32 3.17
C HIS A 246 6.68 -10.93 2.85
N THR A 247 6.14 -9.88 3.44
CA THR A 247 6.63 -8.51 3.21
C THR A 247 8.09 -8.34 3.66
N ILE A 248 8.49 -8.98 4.75
CA ILE A 248 9.85 -8.84 5.31
C ILE A 248 10.72 -10.03 4.89
N TYR A 249 10.23 -11.25 5.05
CA TYR A 249 11.07 -12.46 5.06
C TYR A 249 10.96 -13.32 3.81
N TRP A 250 10.11 -13.02 2.81
CA TRP A 250 9.88 -13.92 1.67
C TRP A 250 11.14 -14.24 0.89
N VAL A 251 11.91 -13.22 0.49
CA VAL A 251 13.17 -13.44 -0.24
C VAL A 251 14.23 -14.09 0.64
N ASP A 252 14.27 -13.72 1.91
CA ASP A 252 15.18 -14.29 2.90
C ASP A 252 14.92 -15.79 3.12
N PHE A 253 13.65 -16.18 3.28
CA PHE A 253 13.22 -17.56 3.33
C PHE A 253 13.66 -18.36 2.10
N LEU A 254 13.41 -17.82 0.90
CA LEU A 254 13.80 -18.48 -0.34
C LEU A 254 15.31 -18.69 -0.46
N VAL A 255 16.11 -17.72 -0.02
CA VAL A 255 17.58 -17.77 -0.13
C VAL A 255 18.20 -18.58 0.99
N ARG A 256 17.84 -18.34 2.25
CA ARG A 256 18.54 -18.87 3.41
C ARG A 256 17.96 -20.19 3.95
N ASP A 257 16.64 -20.40 3.82
CA ASP A 257 15.98 -21.61 4.32
C ASP A 257 15.76 -22.64 3.20
N VAL A 258 15.20 -22.21 2.06
CA VAL A 258 14.97 -23.09 0.91
C VAL A 258 16.26 -23.34 0.13
N GLY A 259 17.25 -22.45 0.22
CA GLY A 259 18.54 -22.60 -0.47
C GLY A 259 18.51 -22.19 -1.94
N LEU A 260 17.53 -21.40 -2.37
CA LEU A 260 17.53 -20.84 -3.72
C LEU A 260 18.60 -19.75 -3.84
N GLY A 261 19.23 -19.64 -5.01
CA GLY A 261 20.11 -18.51 -5.29
C GLY A 261 19.34 -17.19 -5.36
N MET A 262 20.05 -16.07 -5.15
CA MET A 262 19.47 -14.72 -5.22
C MET A 262 18.74 -14.43 -6.53
N GLU A 263 19.20 -14.99 -7.66
CA GLU A 263 18.55 -14.81 -8.95
C GLU A 263 17.16 -15.48 -8.98
N ALA A 264 17.05 -16.73 -8.54
CA ALA A 264 15.77 -17.43 -8.47
C ALA A 264 14.80 -16.74 -7.50
N ALA A 265 15.28 -16.33 -6.32
CA ALA A 265 14.50 -15.57 -5.36
C ALA A 265 14.06 -14.20 -5.91
N GLY A 266 14.91 -13.56 -6.72
CA GLY A 266 14.59 -12.32 -7.44
C GLY A 266 13.46 -12.51 -8.45
N TRP A 267 13.42 -13.65 -9.17
CA TRP A 267 12.30 -13.99 -10.06
C TRP A 267 10.99 -14.17 -9.30
N HIS A 268 11.02 -14.86 -8.16
CA HIS A 268 9.86 -14.96 -7.27
C HIS A 268 9.35 -13.57 -6.84
N TRP A 269 10.28 -12.66 -6.49
CA TRP A 269 9.93 -11.29 -6.12
C TRP A 269 9.41 -10.46 -7.29
N SER A 270 9.94 -10.67 -8.49
CA SER A 270 9.42 -10.03 -9.70
C SER A 270 7.99 -10.47 -10.02
N ILE A 271 7.67 -11.76 -9.85
CA ILE A 271 6.29 -12.25 -9.99
C ILE A 271 5.36 -11.64 -8.93
N VAL A 272 5.82 -11.42 -7.70
CA VAL A 272 5.08 -10.64 -6.70
C VAL A 272 4.72 -9.25 -7.26
N GLY A 273 5.68 -8.55 -7.85
CA GLY A 273 5.45 -7.23 -8.44
C GLY A 273 4.47 -7.25 -9.61
N LEU A 274 4.60 -8.22 -10.53
CA LEU A 274 3.69 -8.40 -11.65
C LEU A 274 2.27 -8.72 -11.18
N SER A 275 2.15 -9.59 -10.19
CA SER A 275 0.86 -9.94 -9.59
C SER A 275 0.24 -8.75 -8.84
N ALA A 276 1.04 -7.88 -8.22
CA ALA A 276 0.57 -6.66 -7.59
C ALA A 276 -0.02 -5.66 -8.60
N PHE A 277 0.58 -5.60 -9.79
CA PHE A 277 0.05 -4.80 -10.89
C PHE A 277 -1.27 -5.35 -11.44
N LEU A 278 -1.35 -6.67 -11.65
CA LEU A 278 -2.53 -7.32 -12.25
C LEU A 278 -3.65 -7.61 -11.25
N GLY A 279 -3.35 -7.78 -9.97
CA GLY A 279 -4.28 -8.19 -8.93
C GLY A 279 -5.59 -7.39 -8.88
N PRO A 280 -5.55 -6.04 -8.84
CA PRO A 280 -6.76 -5.23 -8.85
C PRO A 280 -7.65 -5.43 -10.08
N LEU A 281 -7.05 -5.68 -11.26
CA LEU A 281 -7.79 -5.93 -12.51
C LEU A 281 -8.49 -7.29 -12.45
N VAL A 282 -7.77 -8.32 -12.02
CA VAL A 282 -8.29 -9.68 -11.89
C VAL A 282 -9.43 -9.74 -10.86
N THR A 283 -9.22 -9.14 -9.68
CA THR A 283 -10.25 -9.12 -8.63
C THR A 283 -11.49 -8.35 -9.07
N ALA A 284 -11.33 -7.21 -9.76
CA ALA A 284 -12.45 -6.43 -10.27
C ALA A 284 -13.24 -7.22 -11.32
N ALA A 285 -12.57 -7.93 -12.24
CA ALA A 285 -13.21 -8.75 -13.25
C ALA A 285 -13.99 -9.92 -12.63
N ILE A 286 -13.44 -10.57 -11.60
CA ILE A 286 -14.12 -11.66 -10.88
C ILE A 286 -15.30 -11.09 -10.07
N ALA A 287 -15.13 -9.99 -9.36
CA ALA A 287 -16.18 -9.36 -8.58
C ALA A 287 -17.36 -8.89 -9.46
N GLY A 288 -17.08 -8.46 -10.69
CA GLY A 288 -18.11 -8.13 -11.68
C GLY A 288 -18.98 -9.32 -12.12
N ARG A 289 -18.46 -10.56 -11.99
CA ARG A 289 -19.18 -11.78 -12.39
C ARG A 289 -19.91 -12.45 -11.24
N ILE A 290 -19.27 -12.56 -10.07
CA ILE A 290 -19.79 -13.34 -8.93
C ILE A 290 -20.15 -12.48 -7.71
N GLY A 291 -19.91 -11.16 -7.78
CA GLY A 291 -20.16 -10.22 -6.68
C GLY A 291 -18.99 -10.05 -5.72
N ILE A 292 -19.05 -8.98 -4.91
CA ILE A 292 -17.96 -8.55 -4.02
C ILE A 292 -17.74 -9.55 -2.87
N SER A 293 -18.81 -10.02 -2.21
CA SER A 293 -18.66 -10.89 -1.03
C SER A 293 -18.04 -12.26 -1.33
N PRO A 294 -18.47 -13.00 -2.39
CA PRO A 294 -17.79 -14.24 -2.77
C PRO A 294 -16.34 -14.01 -3.20
N THR A 295 -16.07 -12.93 -3.92
CA THR A 295 -14.71 -12.58 -4.33
C THR A 295 -13.79 -12.33 -3.12
N LEU A 296 -14.27 -11.62 -2.09
CA LEU A 296 -13.53 -11.43 -0.83
C LEU A 296 -13.17 -12.77 -0.19
N LEU A 297 -14.14 -13.68 -0.06
CA LEU A 297 -13.93 -14.99 0.56
C LEU A 297 -12.89 -15.80 -0.21
N ILE A 298 -13.01 -15.87 -1.54
CA ILE A 298 -12.08 -16.60 -2.41
C ILE A 298 -10.67 -16.03 -2.27
N PHE A 299 -10.51 -14.72 -2.38
CA PHE A 299 -9.16 -14.11 -2.37
C PHE A 299 -8.52 -14.16 -0.99
N PHE A 300 -9.25 -13.99 0.10
CA PHE A 300 -8.72 -14.23 1.45
C PHE A 300 -8.27 -15.67 1.63
N THR A 301 -9.04 -16.63 1.15
CA THR A 301 -8.74 -18.07 1.24
C THR A 301 -7.49 -18.42 0.41
N LEU A 302 -7.43 -17.98 -0.84
CA LEU A 302 -6.28 -18.23 -1.72
C LEU A 302 -5.01 -17.56 -1.20
N LEU A 303 -5.11 -16.33 -0.70
CA LEU A 303 -4.00 -15.66 -0.05
C LEU A 303 -3.59 -16.37 1.24
N GLY A 304 -4.55 -16.87 2.02
CA GLY A 304 -4.30 -17.67 3.21
C GLY A 304 -3.48 -18.92 2.90
N PHE A 305 -3.87 -19.69 1.86
CA PHE A 305 -3.08 -20.83 1.38
C PHE A 305 -1.71 -20.41 0.82
N GLY A 306 -1.64 -19.27 0.13
CA GLY A 306 -0.38 -18.71 -0.34
C GLY A 306 0.59 -18.37 0.79
N VAL A 307 0.08 -17.79 1.88
CA VAL A 307 0.92 -17.42 3.03
C VAL A 307 1.31 -18.64 3.87
N ILE A 308 0.38 -19.56 4.13
CA ILE A 308 0.62 -20.71 5.03
C ILE A 308 1.35 -21.87 4.34
N GLY A 309 1.18 -22.04 3.03
CA GLY A 309 1.68 -23.19 2.28
C GLY A 309 3.18 -23.47 2.48
N PRO A 310 4.06 -22.46 2.37
CA PRO A 310 5.50 -22.63 2.57
C PRO A 310 5.90 -23.17 3.95
N ALA A 311 5.06 -23.00 4.98
CA ALA A 311 5.31 -23.58 6.31
C ALA A 311 5.23 -25.13 6.33
N PHE A 312 4.52 -25.72 5.39
CA PHE A 312 4.34 -27.17 5.32
C PHE A 312 5.14 -27.82 4.20
N LEU A 313 5.30 -27.12 3.08
CA LEU A 313 5.90 -27.71 1.89
C LEU A 313 6.60 -26.64 1.03
N ALA A 314 7.93 -26.61 1.06
CA ALA A 314 8.75 -25.66 0.31
C ALA A 314 9.16 -26.22 -1.07
N VAL A 315 8.20 -26.67 -1.88
CA VAL A 315 8.43 -27.14 -3.25
C VAL A 315 8.03 -26.06 -4.27
N ALA A 316 8.64 -26.11 -5.47
CA ALA A 316 8.46 -25.07 -6.49
C ALA A 316 6.99 -24.69 -6.77
N PRO A 317 6.02 -25.59 -6.96
CA PRO A 317 4.64 -25.18 -7.20
C PRO A 317 4.03 -24.36 -6.05
N VAL A 318 4.33 -24.72 -4.79
CA VAL A 318 3.84 -24.02 -3.61
C VAL A 318 4.48 -22.63 -3.50
N LEU A 319 5.79 -22.52 -3.77
CA LEU A 319 6.52 -21.26 -3.73
C LEU A 319 6.02 -20.29 -4.82
N TRP A 320 5.78 -20.77 -6.04
CA TRP A 320 5.19 -19.96 -7.10
C TRP A 320 3.75 -19.53 -6.80
N PHE A 321 2.93 -20.46 -6.30
CA PHE A 321 1.57 -20.15 -5.83
C PHE A 321 1.61 -19.05 -4.76
N SER A 322 2.49 -19.18 -3.77
CA SER A 322 2.68 -18.19 -2.71
C SER A 322 3.06 -16.82 -3.28
N SER A 323 4.06 -16.75 -4.20
CA SER A 323 4.48 -15.49 -4.82
C SER A 323 3.35 -14.81 -5.59
N VAL A 324 2.56 -15.58 -6.37
CA VAL A 324 1.44 -15.04 -7.16
C VAL A 324 0.34 -14.49 -6.27
N PHE A 325 -0.11 -15.26 -5.27
CA PHE A 325 -1.23 -14.83 -4.43
C PHE A 325 -0.83 -13.76 -3.42
N TYR A 326 0.36 -13.85 -2.83
CA TYR A 326 0.89 -12.75 -2.04
C TYR A 326 1.03 -11.47 -2.89
N GLY A 327 1.56 -11.57 -4.10
CA GLY A 327 1.63 -10.45 -5.03
C GLY A 327 0.26 -9.85 -5.36
N GLY A 328 -0.76 -10.68 -5.51
CA GLY A 328 -2.14 -10.25 -5.78
C GLY A 328 -2.85 -9.49 -4.67
N GLN A 329 -2.23 -9.29 -3.51
CA GLN A 329 -2.78 -8.62 -2.33
C GLN A 329 -3.42 -7.22 -2.59
N PRO A 330 -2.92 -6.36 -3.51
CA PRO A 330 -3.60 -5.08 -3.77
C PRO A 330 -4.99 -5.25 -4.37
N GLY A 331 -5.23 -6.38 -5.03
CA GLY A 331 -6.56 -6.77 -5.49
C GLY A 331 -7.52 -6.99 -4.33
N LEU A 332 -7.10 -7.74 -3.30
CA LEU A 332 -7.91 -7.94 -2.11
C LEU A 332 -8.19 -6.62 -1.38
N ALA A 333 -7.19 -5.73 -1.26
CA ALA A 333 -7.37 -4.40 -0.68
C ALA A 333 -8.40 -3.57 -1.47
N SER A 334 -8.39 -3.65 -2.81
CA SER A 334 -9.34 -2.93 -3.67
C SER A 334 -10.78 -3.43 -3.51
N ILE A 335 -10.98 -4.75 -3.34
CA ILE A 335 -12.30 -5.35 -3.10
C ILE A 335 -12.82 -5.04 -1.68
N MET A 336 -11.95 -5.00 -0.67
CA MET A 336 -12.33 -4.51 0.67
C MET A 336 -12.80 -3.05 0.63
N ALA A 337 -12.13 -2.20 -0.15
CA ALA A 337 -12.56 -0.82 -0.37
C ALA A 337 -13.90 -0.74 -1.13
N ALA A 338 -14.13 -1.60 -2.11
CA ALA A 338 -15.42 -1.71 -2.80
C ALA A 338 -16.53 -2.16 -1.84
N ARG A 339 -16.25 -3.13 -0.96
CA ARG A 339 -17.20 -3.58 0.06
C ARG A 339 -17.56 -2.46 1.05
N ALA A 340 -16.60 -1.62 1.44
CA ALA A 340 -16.87 -0.46 2.28
C ALA A 340 -17.88 0.49 1.62
N ARG A 341 -17.77 0.70 0.29
CA ARG A 341 -18.71 1.56 -0.46
C ARG A 341 -20.14 1.01 -0.51
N GLU A 342 -20.32 -0.30 -0.46
CA GLU A 342 -21.66 -0.91 -0.37
C GLU A 342 -22.34 -0.72 1.00
N MET A 343 -21.55 -0.45 2.03
CA MET A 343 -22.03 -0.38 3.43
C MET A 343 -22.34 1.04 3.91
N GLY A 344 -21.85 2.06 3.22
CA GLY A 344 -21.97 3.45 3.65
C GLY A 344 -22.52 4.38 2.57
N SER A 345 -22.97 5.55 3.00
CA SER A 345 -23.35 6.63 2.08
C SER A 345 -22.13 7.33 1.48
N ALA A 346 -22.30 8.07 0.40
CA ALA A 346 -21.24 8.89 -0.19
C ALA A 346 -20.63 9.90 0.81
N ALA A 347 -21.43 10.39 1.76
CA ALA A 347 -21.02 11.34 2.79
C ALA A 347 -20.11 10.68 3.85
N ASP A 348 -20.34 9.39 4.18
CA ASP A 348 -19.56 8.64 5.19
C ASP A 348 -18.24 8.11 4.64
N MET A 349 -18.13 8.01 3.31
CA MET A 349 -17.04 7.32 2.63
C MET A 349 -15.64 7.79 3.03
N PRO A 350 -15.33 9.11 3.12
CA PRO A 350 -13.99 9.55 3.52
C PRO A 350 -13.60 9.04 4.90
N ARG A 351 -14.53 9.04 5.85
CA ARG A 351 -14.29 8.56 7.22
C ARG A 351 -14.15 7.04 7.28
N MET A 352 -14.99 6.31 6.55
CA MET A 352 -14.90 4.85 6.44
C MET A 352 -13.58 4.41 5.84
N MET A 353 -13.15 5.04 4.75
CA MET A 353 -11.85 4.78 4.12
C MET A 353 -10.69 5.07 5.07
N ARG A 354 -10.75 6.17 5.82
CA ARG A 354 -9.74 6.49 6.83
C ARG A 354 -9.62 5.39 7.90
N VAL A 355 -10.75 4.91 8.44
CA VAL A 355 -10.75 3.86 9.47
C VAL A 355 -10.18 2.55 8.93
N THR A 356 -10.55 2.14 7.70
CA THR A 356 -10.00 0.92 7.09
C THR A 356 -8.50 1.03 6.81
N ILE A 357 -8.02 2.19 6.32
CA ILE A 357 -6.59 2.45 6.11
C ILE A 357 -5.82 2.40 7.43
N LEU A 358 -6.35 3.01 8.51
CA LEU A 358 -5.71 2.99 9.81
C LEU A 358 -5.71 1.59 10.44
N ALA A 359 -6.79 0.81 10.27
CA ALA A 359 -6.84 -0.59 10.71
C ALA A 359 -5.78 -1.44 9.96
N ASN A 360 -5.67 -1.25 8.66
CA ASN A 360 -4.63 -1.88 7.83
C ASN A 360 -3.23 -1.49 8.32
N ALA A 361 -2.96 -0.20 8.49
CA ALA A 361 -1.67 0.30 8.95
C ALA A 361 -1.33 -0.19 10.37
N CYS A 362 -2.33 -0.30 11.25
CA CYS A 362 -2.17 -0.85 12.59
C CYS A 362 -1.79 -2.35 12.55
N GLY A 363 -2.45 -3.14 11.68
CA GLY A 363 -2.09 -4.55 11.47
C GLY A 363 -0.64 -4.71 10.99
N ALA A 364 -0.21 -3.88 10.03
CA ALA A 364 1.18 -3.86 9.57
C ALA A 364 2.15 -3.49 10.71
N ALA A 365 1.82 -2.48 11.52
CA ALA A 365 2.65 -2.04 12.63
C ALA A 365 2.80 -3.12 13.71
N VAL A 366 1.69 -3.72 14.12
CA VAL A 366 1.69 -4.81 15.11
C VAL A 366 2.49 -6.01 14.59
N GLY A 367 2.24 -6.43 13.35
CA GLY A 367 3.00 -7.52 12.73
C GLY A 367 4.48 -7.18 12.57
N GLY A 368 4.80 -5.95 12.10
CA GLY A 368 6.18 -5.50 11.95
C GLY A 368 6.99 -5.52 13.24
N LEU A 369 6.36 -5.25 14.39
CA LEU A 369 7.04 -5.30 15.69
C LEU A 369 7.04 -6.70 16.31
N ALA A 370 6.03 -7.53 16.04
CA ALA A 370 5.90 -8.85 16.66
C ALA A 370 6.67 -9.94 15.90
N PHE A 371 6.65 -9.93 14.58
CA PHE A 371 7.25 -11.01 13.78
C PHE A 371 8.77 -11.11 13.86
N PRO A 372 9.58 -10.03 14.02
CA PRO A 372 11.01 -10.18 14.23
C PRO A 372 11.36 -11.00 15.47
N TYR A 373 10.69 -10.75 16.59
CA TYR A 373 10.86 -11.54 17.81
C TYR A 373 10.38 -12.98 17.62
N LEU A 374 9.22 -13.17 16.96
CA LEU A 374 8.71 -14.51 16.68
C LEU A 374 9.64 -15.30 15.77
N PHE A 375 10.27 -14.64 14.79
CA PHE A 375 11.25 -15.26 13.91
C PHE A 375 12.46 -15.78 14.70
N GLU A 376 13.01 -14.95 15.58
CA GLU A 376 14.17 -15.33 16.40
C GLU A 376 13.92 -16.58 17.25
N VAL A 377 12.71 -16.70 17.83
CA VAL A 377 12.39 -17.80 18.75
C VAL A 377 11.83 -19.05 18.05
N SER A 378 11.34 -18.96 16.82
CA SER A 378 10.57 -20.04 16.21
C SER A 378 10.74 -20.23 14.69
N GLY A 379 11.56 -19.41 14.05
CA GLY A 379 11.87 -19.51 12.62
C GLY A 379 10.72 -19.18 11.66
N TYR A 380 10.92 -19.40 10.37
CA TYR A 380 10.00 -19.03 9.29
C TYR A 380 8.63 -19.73 9.36
N GLY A 381 8.62 -21.04 9.72
CA GLY A 381 7.41 -21.85 9.70
C GLY A 381 6.27 -21.21 10.52
N ASN A 382 6.57 -20.82 11.76
CA ASN A 382 5.56 -20.22 12.65
C ASN A 382 5.11 -18.82 12.18
N LEU A 383 5.99 -18.05 11.49
CA LEU A 383 5.60 -16.79 10.88
C LEU A 383 4.52 -17.01 9.81
N PHE A 384 4.76 -17.96 8.90
CA PHE A 384 3.81 -18.27 7.83
C PHE A 384 2.52 -18.90 8.35
N LEU A 385 2.59 -19.74 9.39
CA LEU A 385 1.41 -20.31 10.05
C LEU A 385 0.53 -19.20 10.66
N LEU A 386 1.10 -18.30 11.42
CA LEU A 386 0.37 -17.22 12.07
C LEU A 386 -0.17 -16.22 11.03
N GLY A 387 0.63 -15.89 10.00
CA GLY A 387 0.21 -15.02 8.90
C GLY A 387 -0.97 -15.62 8.12
N GLY A 388 -0.89 -16.89 7.74
CA GLY A 388 -1.98 -17.57 7.04
C GLY A 388 -3.23 -17.75 7.89
N ALA A 389 -3.08 -18.05 9.19
CA ALA A 389 -4.20 -18.11 10.13
C ALA A 389 -4.94 -16.76 10.20
N ALA A 390 -4.22 -15.64 10.22
CA ALA A 390 -4.81 -14.31 10.16
C ALA A 390 -5.61 -14.08 8.87
N MET A 391 -5.16 -14.60 7.71
CA MET A 391 -5.92 -14.53 6.46
C MET A 391 -7.23 -15.31 6.53
N PHE A 392 -7.22 -16.54 7.05
CA PHE A 392 -8.44 -17.33 7.22
C PHE A 392 -9.41 -16.69 8.22
N LEU A 393 -8.91 -16.12 9.30
CA LEU A 393 -9.75 -15.32 10.21
C LEU A 393 -10.33 -14.09 9.49
N GLY A 394 -9.55 -13.42 8.63
CA GLY A 394 -10.03 -12.35 7.75
C GLY A 394 -11.19 -12.79 6.86
N ALA A 395 -11.08 -13.98 6.25
CA ALA A 395 -12.17 -14.56 5.49
C ALA A 395 -13.44 -14.77 6.35
N ILE A 396 -13.28 -15.34 7.54
CA ILE A 396 -14.40 -15.64 8.46
C ILE A 396 -15.12 -14.38 8.93
N VAL A 397 -14.40 -13.31 9.29
CA VAL A 397 -15.03 -12.08 9.78
C VAL A 397 -15.75 -11.29 8.68
N THR A 398 -15.42 -11.55 7.41
CA THR A 398 -16.10 -10.96 6.25
C THR A 398 -17.34 -11.74 5.79
N LEU A 399 -17.58 -12.94 6.33
CA LEU A 399 -18.76 -13.73 5.98
C LEU A 399 -20.05 -12.94 6.25
N PRO A 400 -21.02 -12.99 5.33
CA PRO A 400 -22.30 -12.34 5.51
C PRO A 400 -23.04 -13.00 6.68
N ARG A 401 -23.12 -12.32 7.80
CA ARG A 401 -24.03 -12.73 8.89
C ARG A 401 -25.43 -12.23 8.54
N ARG A 402 -26.42 -13.09 8.66
CA ARG A 402 -27.83 -12.69 8.57
C ARG A 402 -28.05 -11.61 9.63
N VAL A 403 -28.27 -10.37 9.20
CA VAL A 403 -28.84 -9.35 10.07
C VAL A 403 -30.22 -9.85 10.42
N PRO A 404 -30.60 -10.01 11.69
CA PRO A 404 -31.99 -10.27 12.04
C PRO A 404 -32.81 -9.15 11.39
N ARG A 405 -33.77 -9.52 10.54
CA ARG A 405 -34.72 -8.54 10.00
C ARG A 405 -35.45 -7.98 11.21
N GLY A 406 -35.06 -6.80 11.65
CA GLY A 406 -35.84 -6.03 12.62
C GLY A 406 -37.23 -5.84 12.04
N GLU A 407 -38.23 -6.11 12.83
CA GLU A 407 -39.62 -5.82 12.51
C GLU A 407 -39.74 -4.36 12.06
N PRO A 408 -40.53 -4.08 11.03
CA PRO A 408 -40.76 -2.69 10.61
C PRO A 408 -41.50 -1.95 11.75
N HIS A 409 -40.89 -0.86 12.22
CA HIS A 409 -41.55 0.12 13.06
C HIS A 409 -42.33 1.11 12.23
#